data_e81fa7a51a6c4d35c815117842cdf2d1
#
_entry.id   e81fa7a51a6c4d35c815117842cdf2d1
#
_cell.length_a   1.000
_cell.length_b   1.000
_cell.length_c   1.000
_cell.angle_alpha   90.00
_cell.angle_beta   90.00
_cell.angle_gamma   90.00
#
_symmetry.space_group_name_H-M   'P 1'
#
loop_
_entity.id
_entity.type
_entity.pdbx_description
1 polymer ?
#
loop_
_entity_poly.entity_id
_entity_poly.type
_entity_poly.pdbx_seq_one_letter_code
_entity_poly.pdbx_strand_id
1 'polypeptide(L)'
;MSQTMQVFYENGLLPVVVIDDADNAVPLAQALLRGGISAIEITLRTDDGVKAIERIHREVPEMYVGAGTVINCEKARQAVQAGARFIISPGLNVPMVQWCKERNVPVFPGVATPSEVEAALNLGLSELKFFPAESAGGVSMLRSFASPYPMVQFLPTGGIGLQNMMEYLSLPNVRACGGSWLCPQKLLREKRFDEVERLTREVVTKLHGFSLSEIRLSCATTIEDRDKLAVLNGFSASGLLKIADTRALEGEKSSIGITVNDIPRAKAFLKRRGFSFRAEDDQTEIAGFALHFQQKKN
;
A
#
# COMPACT_ATOMS: atom_id res chain seq x y z
N MET A 1 9.07 -12.93 2.64
CA MET A 1 7.78 -12.21 2.58
C MET A 1 6.83 -13.00 1.70
N SER A 2 5.62 -13.30 2.18
CA SER A 2 4.60 -14.02 1.40
C SER A 2 4.08 -13.16 0.24
N GLN A 3 3.46 -13.80 -0.77
CA GLN A 3 2.83 -13.09 -1.87
C GLN A 3 1.74 -12.11 -1.38
N THR A 4 0.96 -12.49 -0.37
CA THR A 4 -0.09 -11.63 0.21
C THR A 4 0.50 -10.41 0.92
N MET A 5 1.55 -10.59 1.72
CA MET A 5 2.23 -9.46 2.36
C MET A 5 2.91 -8.56 1.33
N GLN A 6 3.38 -9.10 0.19
CA GLN A 6 3.88 -8.30 -0.92
C GLN A 6 2.77 -7.41 -1.50
N VAL A 7 1.57 -7.94 -1.71
CA VAL A 7 0.40 -7.15 -2.15
C VAL A 7 0.10 -6.04 -1.14
N PHE A 8 0.13 -6.33 0.18
CA PHE A 8 -0.09 -5.32 1.21
C PHE A 8 0.98 -4.23 1.18
N TYR A 9 2.26 -4.62 1.08
CA TYR A 9 3.38 -3.68 0.97
C TYR A 9 3.23 -2.74 -0.23
N GLU A 10 2.88 -3.27 -1.39
CA GLU A 10 2.71 -2.49 -2.63
C GLU A 10 1.55 -1.51 -2.55
N ASN A 11 0.50 -1.84 -1.81
CA ASN A 11 -0.63 -0.94 -1.55
C ASN A 11 -0.33 0.07 -0.42
N GLY A 12 0.54 -0.29 0.55
CA GLY A 12 0.89 0.52 1.72
C GLY A 12 -0.24 0.73 2.72
N LEU A 13 -1.48 0.61 2.27
CA LEU A 13 -2.69 0.68 3.07
C LEU A 13 -3.65 -0.45 2.68
N LEU A 14 -4.21 -1.13 3.68
CA LEU A 14 -5.28 -2.09 3.54
C LEU A 14 -6.56 -1.48 4.13
N PRO A 15 -7.55 -1.07 3.30
CA PRO A 15 -8.85 -0.63 3.78
C PRO A 15 -9.55 -1.74 4.56
N VAL A 16 -9.99 -1.42 5.79
CA VAL A 16 -10.74 -2.32 6.67
C VAL A 16 -12.18 -1.86 6.68
N VAL A 17 -13.07 -2.65 6.09
CA VAL A 17 -14.43 -2.22 5.75
C VAL A 17 -15.49 -3.05 6.45
N VAL A 18 -16.47 -2.36 7.01
CA VAL A 18 -17.74 -2.94 7.48
C VAL A 18 -18.80 -2.65 6.43
N ILE A 19 -19.39 -3.69 5.86
CA ILE A 19 -20.45 -3.58 4.84
C ILE A 19 -21.78 -4.06 5.45
N ASP A 20 -22.76 -3.17 5.49
CA ASP A 20 -24.12 -3.48 5.98
C ASP A 20 -25.05 -3.94 4.84
N ASP A 21 -24.69 -3.64 3.59
CA ASP A 21 -25.45 -3.96 2.38
C ASP A 21 -24.45 -4.43 1.30
N ALA A 22 -24.56 -5.68 0.91
CA ALA A 22 -23.66 -6.33 -0.08
C ALA A 22 -23.73 -5.67 -1.47
N ASP A 23 -24.78 -4.91 -1.80
CA ASP A 23 -24.87 -4.17 -3.06
C ASP A 23 -23.83 -3.07 -3.17
N ASN A 24 -23.32 -2.58 -2.05
CA ASN A 24 -22.25 -1.59 -2.00
C ASN A 24 -20.85 -2.17 -2.27
N ALA A 25 -20.68 -3.49 -2.28
CA ALA A 25 -19.38 -4.15 -2.34
C ALA A 25 -18.62 -3.87 -3.67
N VAL A 26 -19.31 -4.07 -4.80
CA VAL A 26 -18.71 -3.88 -6.13
C VAL A 26 -18.40 -2.41 -6.43
N PRO A 27 -19.33 -1.46 -6.24
CA PRO A 27 -19.02 -0.03 -6.43
C PRO A 27 -17.90 0.47 -5.54
N LEU A 28 -17.81 -0.01 -4.29
CA LEU A 28 -16.72 0.30 -3.36
C LEU A 28 -15.38 -0.20 -3.88
N ALA A 29 -15.29 -1.48 -4.27
CA ALA A 29 -14.06 -2.06 -4.80
C ALA A 29 -13.57 -1.32 -6.04
N GLN A 30 -14.47 -0.95 -6.96
CA GLN A 30 -14.16 -0.17 -8.15
C GLN A 30 -13.65 1.25 -7.79
N ALA A 31 -14.25 1.91 -6.79
CA ALA A 31 -13.80 3.23 -6.33
C ALA A 31 -12.38 3.17 -5.73
N LEU A 32 -12.08 2.14 -4.93
CA LEU A 32 -10.73 1.91 -4.39
C LEU A 32 -9.71 1.66 -5.50
N LEU A 33 -10.03 0.84 -6.51
CA LEU A 33 -9.16 0.60 -7.66
C LEU A 33 -8.86 1.88 -8.44
N ARG A 34 -9.90 2.68 -8.76
CA ARG A 34 -9.70 3.97 -9.43
C ARG A 34 -8.87 4.94 -8.59
N GLY A 35 -9.03 4.88 -7.26
CA GLY A 35 -8.21 5.62 -6.29
C GLY A 35 -6.76 5.15 -6.21
N GLY A 36 -6.46 3.90 -6.60
CA GLY A 36 -5.11 3.34 -6.65
C GLY A 36 -4.80 2.25 -5.63
N ILE A 37 -5.79 1.75 -4.89
CA ILE A 37 -5.69 0.63 -3.95
C ILE A 37 -6.35 -0.61 -4.55
N SER A 38 -5.64 -1.74 -4.56
CA SER A 38 -6.07 -3.01 -5.15
C SER A 38 -6.22 -4.15 -4.13
N ALA A 39 -6.24 -3.85 -2.83
CA ALA A 39 -6.49 -4.83 -1.77
C ALA A 39 -7.52 -4.28 -0.78
N ILE A 40 -8.37 -5.15 -0.22
CA ILE A 40 -9.43 -4.79 0.73
C ILE A 40 -9.68 -5.90 1.75
N GLU A 41 -9.85 -5.52 3.02
CA GLU A 41 -10.30 -6.38 4.12
C GLU A 41 -11.79 -6.13 4.37
N ILE A 42 -12.67 -7.08 4.05
CA ILE A 42 -14.08 -7.05 4.43
C ILE A 42 -14.26 -7.75 5.77
N THR A 43 -14.76 -7.03 6.77
CA THR A 43 -14.94 -7.59 8.10
C THR A 43 -16.22 -8.44 8.20
N LEU A 44 -16.14 -9.61 8.85
CA LEU A 44 -17.30 -10.47 9.11
C LEU A 44 -18.04 -10.06 10.40
N ARG A 45 -18.32 -8.75 10.54
CA ARG A 45 -19.08 -8.16 11.63
C ARG A 45 -20.57 -8.05 11.32
N THR A 46 -20.94 -8.19 10.06
CA THR A 46 -22.29 -8.14 9.54
C THR A 46 -22.61 -9.42 8.78
N ASP A 47 -23.89 -9.72 8.59
CA ASP A 47 -24.33 -10.89 7.84
C ASP A 47 -24.03 -10.78 6.34
N ASP A 48 -23.91 -9.56 5.82
CA ASP A 48 -23.61 -9.31 4.41
C ASP A 48 -22.11 -9.35 4.09
N GLY A 49 -21.23 -9.46 5.09
CA GLY A 49 -19.78 -9.50 4.86
C GLY A 49 -19.33 -10.64 3.94
N VAL A 50 -19.89 -11.84 4.11
CA VAL A 50 -19.57 -13.01 3.26
C VAL A 50 -20.06 -12.80 1.83
N LYS A 51 -21.28 -12.30 1.64
CA LYS A 51 -21.84 -11.99 0.31
C LYS A 51 -21.06 -10.89 -0.38
N ALA A 52 -20.58 -9.88 0.38
CA ALA A 52 -19.75 -8.81 -0.15
C ALA A 52 -18.43 -9.35 -0.71
N ILE A 53 -17.76 -10.28 0.01
CA ILE A 53 -16.54 -10.96 -0.47
C ILE A 53 -16.82 -11.71 -1.76
N GLU A 54 -17.89 -12.52 -1.81
CA GLU A 54 -18.28 -13.30 -2.99
C GLU A 54 -18.51 -12.41 -4.21
N ARG A 55 -19.23 -11.31 -4.03
CA ARG A 55 -19.48 -10.35 -5.13
C ARG A 55 -18.21 -9.68 -5.62
N ILE A 56 -17.34 -9.21 -4.73
CA ILE A 56 -16.06 -8.61 -5.13
C ILE A 56 -15.22 -9.65 -5.87
N HIS A 57 -15.10 -10.87 -5.32
CA HIS A 57 -14.31 -11.93 -5.95
C HIS A 57 -14.77 -12.25 -7.38
N ARG A 58 -16.07 -12.30 -7.59
CA ARG A 58 -16.68 -12.65 -8.90
C ARG A 58 -16.66 -11.48 -9.89
N GLU A 59 -17.00 -10.27 -9.43
CA GLU A 59 -17.33 -9.13 -10.28
C GLU A 59 -16.18 -8.12 -10.43
N VAL A 60 -15.17 -8.18 -9.54
CA VAL A 60 -13.99 -7.29 -9.55
C VAL A 60 -12.71 -8.10 -9.30
N PRO A 61 -12.31 -8.98 -10.24
CA PRO A 61 -11.20 -9.92 -10.04
C PRO A 61 -9.84 -9.25 -9.80
N GLU A 62 -9.69 -7.98 -10.18
CA GLU A 62 -8.49 -7.17 -9.93
C GLU A 62 -8.34 -6.78 -8.45
N MET A 63 -9.43 -6.80 -7.68
CA MET A 63 -9.40 -6.49 -6.26
C MET A 63 -8.96 -7.73 -5.46
N TYR A 64 -7.86 -7.59 -4.71
CA TYR A 64 -7.38 -8.61 -3.80
C TYR A 64 -8.18 -8.58 -2.50
N VAL A 65 -9.32 -9.28 -2.49
CA VAL A 65 -10.26 -9.27 -1.35
C VAL A 65 -9.91 -10.36 -0.33
N GLY A 66 -10.00 -10.01 0.95
CA GLY A 66 -9.89 -10.95 2.06
C GLY A 66 -10.87 -10.64 3.18
N ALA A 67 -10.94 -11.54 4.16
CA ALA A 67 -11.85 -11.45 5.28
C ALA A 67 -11.15 -10.99 6.55
N GLY A 68 -11.76 -10.02 7.25
CA GLY A 68 -11.35 -9.54 8.56
C GLY A 68 -12.33 -9.90 9.68
N THR A 69 -11.89 -9.73 10.92
CA THR A 69 -12.67 -10.08 12.11
C THR A 69 -13.10 -11.57 12.10
N VAL A 70 -12.23 -12.42 11.55
CA VAL A 70 -12.45 -13.87 11.52
C VAL A 70 -12.00 -14.44 12.86
N ILE A 71 -12.94 -14.93 13.69
CA ILE A 71 -12.68 -15.30 15.08
C ILE A 71 -12.76 -16.82 15.34
N ASN A 72 -13.10 -17.62 14.33
CA ASN A 72 -13.18 -19.08 14.43
C ASN A 72 -13.07 -19.75 13.06
N CYS A 73 -12.91 -21.09 13.06
CA CYS A 73 -12.79 -21.88 11.83
C CYS A 73 -14.02 -21.82 10.92
N GLU A 74 -15.22 -21.68 11.50
CA GLU A 74 -16.45 -21.62 10.70
C GLU A 74 -16.51 -20.36 9.85
N LYS A 75 -16.22 -19.19 10.45
CA LYS A 75 -16.09 -17.93 9.70
C LYS A 75 -14.97 -17.97 8.67
N ALA A 76 -13.83 -18.61 9.00
CA ALA A 76 -12.75 -18.79 8.03
C ALA A 76 -13.19 -19.62 6.83
N ARG A 77 -13.93 -20.72 7.06
CA ARG A 77 -14.47 -21.57 5.99
C ARG A 77 -15.42 -20.79 5.08
N GLN A 78 -16.38 -20.08 5.66
CA GLN A 78 -17.35 -19.26 4.91
C GLN A 78 -16.65 -18.21 4.05
N ALA A 79 -15.66 -17.52 4.61
CA ALA A 79 -14.88 -16.52 3.89
C ALA A 79 -14.12 -17.12 2.70
N VAL A 80 -13.43 -18.24 2.90
CA VAL A 80 -12.66 -18.92 1.84
C VAL A 80 -13.58 -19.44 0.74
N GLN A 81 -14.74 -20.02 1.09
CA GLN A 81 -15.75 -20.45 0.13
C GLN A 81 -16.30 -19.29 -0.70
N ALA A 82 -16.43 -18.11 -0.10
CA ALA A 82 -16.80 -16.87 -0.79
C ALA A 82 -15.69 -16.25 -1.65
N GLY A 83 -14.48 -16.83 -1.66
CA GLY A 83 -13.36 -16.36 -2.47
C GLY A 83 -12.40 -15.42 -1.77
N ALA A 84 -12.42 -15.33 -0.42
CA ALA A 84 -11.42 -14.59 0.32
C ALA A 84 -10.02 -15.17 0.06
N ARG A 85 -9.08 -14.31 -0.33
CA ARG A 85 -7.70 -14.70 -0.64
C ARG A 85 -6.78 -14.69 0.57
N PHE A 86 -7.22 -14.10 1.69
CA PHE A 86 -6.52 -14.08 2.96
C PHE A 86 -7.50 -13.92 4.12
N ILE A 87 -7.04 -14.30 5.31
CA ILE A 87 -7.80 -14.23 6.56
C ILE A 87 -7.05 -13.33 7.55
N ILE A 88 -7.78 -12.41 8.17
CA ILE A 88 -7.27 -11.54 9.25
C ILE A 88 -8.17 -11.71 10.48
N SER A 89 -7.55 -11.92 11.64
CA SER A 89 -8.26 -11.99 12.92
C SER A 89 -7.83 -10.88 13.89
N PRO A 90 -8.68 -10.49 14.84
CA PRO A 90 -8.33 -9.50 15.85
C PRO A 90 -7.34 -10.02 16.89
N GLY A 91 -7.23 -11.33 17.07
CA GLY A 91 -6.33 -11.98 18.01
C GLY A 91 -5.84 -13.33 17.47
N LEU A 92 -4.95 -13.99 18.22
CA LEU A 92 -4.35 -15.27 17.85
C LEU A 92 -5.29 -16.43 18.23
N ASN A 93 -6.08 -16.89 17.28
CA ASN A 93 -6.91 -18.09 17.41
C ASN A 93 -6.17 -19.30 16.84
N VAL A 94 -5.53 -20.09 17.71
CA VAL A 94 -4.67 -21.22 17.30
C VAL A 94 -5.40 -22.23 16.41
N PRO A 95 -6.59 -22.75 16.74
CA PRO A 95 -7.32 -23.68 15.87
C PRO A 95 -7.59 -23.12 14.48
N MET A 96 -8.01 -21.85 14.38
CA MET A 96 -8.27 -21.19 13.10
C MET A 96 -6.98 -21.01 12.27
N VAL A 97 -5.89 -20.63 12.92
CA VAL A 97 -4.57 -20.52 12.26
C VAL A 97 -4.14 -21.86 11.69
N GLN A 98 -4.24 -22.94 12.47
CA GLN A 98 -3.92 -24.28 12.01
C GLN A 98 -4.79 -24.70 10.84
N TRP A 99 -6.10 -24.48 10.90
CA TRP A 99 -7.05 -24.74 9.83
C TRP A 99 -6.67 -24.02 8.53
N CYS A 100 -6.27 -22.74 8.62
CA CYS A 100 -5.82 -21.97 7.46
C CYS A 100 -4.53 -22.52 6.87
N LYS A 101 -3.54 -22.85 7.72
CA LYS A 101 -2.25 -23.39 7.28
C LYS A 101 -2.38 -24.73 6.55
N GLU A 102 -3.18 -25.65 7.08
CA GLU A 102 -3.45 -26.94 6.43
C GLU A 102 -4.02 -26.81 5.02
N ARG A 103 -4.65 -25.65 4.72
CA ARG A 103 -5.29 -25.36 3.43
C ARG A 103 -4.54 -24.35 2.59
N ASN A 104 -3.32 -23.98 3.01
CA ASN A 104 -2.51 -22.95 2.37
C ASN A 104 -3.23 -21.59 2.21
N VAL A 105 -4.12 -21.24 3.15
CA VAL A 105 -4.80 -19.96 3.21
C VAL A 105 -3.92 -18.98 3.98
N PRO A 106 -3.49 -17.86 3.39
CA PRO A 106 -2.73 -16.83 4.10
C PRO A 106 -3.52 -16.29 5.29
N VAL A 107 -2.89 -16.28 6.48
CA VAL A 107 -3.54 -15.84 7.72
C VAL A 107 -2.65 -14.89 8.51
N PHE A 108 -3.25 -13.77 8.95
CA PHE A 108 -2.58 -12.69 9.69
C PHE A 108 -3.31 -12.49 11.03
N PRO A 109 -2.95 -13.27 12.08
CA PRO A 109 -3.57 -13.13 13.38
C PRO A 109 -3.13 -11.86 14.09
N GLY A 110 -4.04 -11.27 14.87
CA GLY A 110 -3.76 -10.12 15.72
C GLY A 110 -2.90 -10.52 16.92
N VAL A 111 -1.92 -9.67 17.23
CA VAL A 111 -1.05 -9.73 18.42
C VAL A 111 -0.83 -8.33 18.97
N ALA A 112 -0.58 -8.22 20.27
CA ALA A 112 -0.28 -6.97 20.95
C ALA A 112 0.87 -7.09 21.95
N THR A 113 1.29 -8.31 22.31
CA THR A 113 2.29 -8.58 23.35
C THR A 113 3.40 -9.50 22.83
N PRO A 114 4.61 -9.46 23.47
CA PRO A 114 5.70 -10.39 23.17
C PRO A 114 5.28 -11.86 23.22
N SER A 115 4.50 -12.26 24.24
CA SER A 115 4.05 -13.66 24.37
C SER A 115 3.16 -14.10 23.22
N GLU A 116 2.32 -13.23 22.69
CA GLU A 116 1.49 -13.53 21.51
C GLU A 116 2.32 -13.60 20.23
N VAL A 117 3.35 -12.75 20.09
CA VAL A 117 4.32 -12.84 18.97
C VAL A 117 5.05 -14.18 19.02
N GLU A 118 5.56 -14.61 20.18
CA GLU A 118 6.23 -15.90 20.34
C GLU A 118 5.30 -17.07 20.07
N ALA A 119 4.05 -17.00 20.54
CA ALA A 119 3.03 -18.02 20.24
C ALA A 119 2.74 -18.11 18.74
N ALA A 120 2.70 -16.99 18.01
CA ALA A 120 2.54 -16.97 16.56
C ALA A 120 3.79 -17.53 15.85
N LEU A 121 5.00 -17.20 16.31
CA LEU A 121 6.25 -17.76 15.78
C LEU A 121 6.30 -19.28 15.95
N ASN A 122 5.86 -19.82 17.10
CA ASN A 122 5.76 -21.26 17.36
C ASN A 122 4.77 -21.96 16.40
N LEU A 123 3.80 -21.24 15.87
CA LEU A 123 2.92 -21.70 14.79
C LEU A 123 3.54 -21.52 13.38
N GLY A 124 4.78 -21.01 13.29
CA GLY A 124 5.49 -20.76 12.03
C GLY A 124 4.96 -19.53 11.28
N LEU A 125 4.39 -18.55 11.99
CA LEU A 125 3.93 -17.28 11.41
C LEU A 125 4.90 -16.17 11.78
N SER A 126 5.35 -15.42 10.78
CA SER A 126 6.18 -14.21 10.95
C SER A 126 5.55 -12.96 10.34
N GLU A 127 4.35 -13.07 9.79
CA GLU A 127 3.58 -11.96 9.23
C GLU A 127 2.29 -11.83 10.05
N LEU A 128 2.18 -10.75 10.83
CA LEU A 128 1.18 -10.62 11.90
C LEU A 128 0.43 -9.29 11.78
N LYS A 129 -0.82 -9.26 12.22
CA LYS A 129 -1.54 -8.02 12.49
C LYS A 129 -1.15 -7.52 13.88
N PHE A 130 -0.79 -6.24 14.01
CA PHE A 130 -0.64 -5.58 15.31
C PHE A 130 -1.94 -4.83 15.64
N PHE A 131 -2.68 -5.29 16.65
CA PHE A 131 -4.02 -4.79 16.95
C PHE A 131 -4.37 -4.89 18.44
N PRO A 132 -5.03 -3.87 19.01
CA PRO A 132 -5.35 -2.54 18.45
C PRO A 132 -4.13 -1.60 18.50
N ALA A 133 -3.61 -1.13 17.35
CA ALA A 133 -2.28 -0.55 17.24
C ALA A 133 -2.02 0.63 18.18
N GLU A 134 -2.79 1.71 18.10
CA GLU A 134 -2.59 2.90 18.94
C GLU A 134 -2.76 2.57 20.45
N SER A 135 -3.80 1.83 20.80
CA SER A 135 -4.10 1.47 22.18
C SER A 135 -3.08 0.49 22.77
N ALA A 136 -2.37 -0.26 21.95
CA ALA A 136 -1.35 -1.24 22.34
C ALA A 136 0.08 -0.66 22.36
N GLY A 137 0.24 0.67 22.30
CA GLY A 137 1.53 1.34 22.38
C GLY A 137 2.08 1.86 21.03
N GLY A 138 1.35 1.68 19.93
CA GLY A 138 1.60 2.35 18.65
C GLY A 138 2.98 2.09 18.06
N VAL A 139 3.54 3.13 17.45
CA VAL A 139 4.88 3.14 16.85
C VAL A 139 5.96 2.76 17.84
N SER A 140 5.83 3.18 19.11
CA SER A 140 6.82 2.87 20.16
C SER A 140 6.92 1.37 20.43
N MET A 141 5.78 0.68 20.54
CA MET A 141 5.76 -0.78 20.75
C MET A 141 6.35 -1.52 19.57
N LEU A 142 5.96 -1.18 18.33
CA LEU A 142 6.50 -1.81 17.13
C LEU A 142 8.01 -1.59 16.97
N ARG A 143 8.51 -0.42 17.35
CA ARG A 143 9.96 -0.14 17.39
C ARG A 143 10.67 -1.03 18.40
N SER A 144 10.06 -1.25 19.56
CA SER A 144 10.59 -2.15 20.60
C SER A 144 10.61 -3.62 20.15
N PHE A 145 9.67 -4.04 19.33
CA PHE A 145 9.63 -5.39 18.74
C PHE A 145 10.70 -5.63 17.67
N ALA A 146 11.21 -4.60 17.03
CA ALA A 146 12.16 -4.75 15.92
C ALA A 146 13.46 -5.44 16.34
N SER A 147 13.95 -5.23 17.55
CA SER A 147 15.19 -5.84 18.06
C SER A 147 15.02 -7.32 18.42
N PRO A 148 14.06 -7.73 19.28
CA PRO A 148 13.90 -9.13 19.66
C PRO A 148 13.28 -10.00 18.57
N TYR A 149 12.52 -9.41 17.62
CA TYR A 149 11.81 -10.15 16.57
C TYR A 149 12.11 -9.62 15.16
N PRO A 150 13.38 -9.60 14.72
CA PRO A 150 13.76 -8.99 13.44
C PRO A 150 13.16 -9.69 12.21
N MET A 151 12.70 -10.95 12.37
CA MET A 151 12.04 -11.72 11.32
C MET A 151 10.55 -11.41 11.17
N VAL A 152 9.93 -10.72 12.14
CA VAL A 152 8.47 -10.48 12.14
C VAL A 152 8.14 -9.23 11.36
N GLN A 153 7.11 -9.33 10.53
CA GLN A 153 6.55 -8.22 9.76
C GLN A 153 5.13 -7.94 10.23
N PHE A 154 4.81 -6.68 10.44
CA PHE A 154 3.54 -6.27 11.00
C PHE A 154 2.65 -5.52 10.00
N LEU A 155 1.34 -5.73 10.18
CA LEU A 155 0.23 -4.96 9.62
C LEU A 155 -0.50 -4.26 10.78
N PRO A 156 -0.01 -3.12 11.29
CA PRO A 156 -0.69 -2.39 12.36
C PRO A 156 -2.06 -1.89 11.91
N THR A 157 -3.05 -2.04 12.80
CA THR A 157 -4.45 -1.66 12.55
C THR A 157 -5.08 -1.16 13.86
N GLY A 158 -5.89 -0.12 13.78
CA GLY A 158 -6.62 0.46 14.93
C GLY A 158 -6.02 1.77 15.41
N GLY A 159 -6.80 2.86 15.25
CA GLY A 159 -6.38 4.23 15.55
C GLY A 159 -5.46 4.87 14.52
N ILE A 160 -5.18 4.19 13.41
CA ILE A 160 -4.34 4.71 12.32
C ILE A 160 -5.20 5.51 11.35
N GLY A 161 -4.67 6.66 10.92
CA GLY A 161 -5.30 7.58 9.99
C GLY A 161 -4.28 8.26 9.08
N LEU A 162 -4.77 9.21 8.27
CA LEU A 162 -3.91 9.95 7.33
C LEU A 162 -2.77 10.70 8.05
N GLN A 163 -2.97 11.12 9.29
CA GLN A 163 -2.00 11.92 10.05
C GLN A 163 -0.80 11.09 10.51
N ASN A 164 -1.01 9.86 11.00
CA ASN A 164 0.03 9.05 11.63
C ASN A 164 0.51 7.84 10.80
N MET A 165 -0.17 7.48 9.68
CA MET A 165 0.20 6.30 8.90
C MET A 165 1.65 6.29 8.43
N MET A 166 2.23 7.47 8.09
CA MET A 166 3.60 7.55 7.60
C MET A 166 4.64 7.24 8.68
N GLU A 167 4.34 7.53 9.95
CA GLU A 167 5.19 7.16 11.08
C GLU A 167 5.27 5.63 11.23
N TYR A 168 4.15 4.94 11.07
CA TYR A 168 4.12 3.47 11.05
C TYR A 168 4.89 2.90 9.86
N LEU A 169 4.66 3.43 8.66
CA LEU A 169 5.30 2.97 7.42
C LEU A 169 6.81 3.25 7.37
N SER A 170 7.33 4.15 8.21
CA SER A 170 8.77 4.39 8.34
C SER A 170 9.50 3.28 9.10
N LEU A 171 8.79 2.41 9.83
CA LEU A 171 9.38 1.32 10.59
C LEU A 171 9.77 0.15 9.69
N PRO A 172 10.98 -0.42 9.83
CA PRO A 172 11.47 -1.50 8.97
C PRO A 172 10.68 -2.81 9.10
N ASN A 173 9.99 -3.01 10.23
CA ASN A 173 9.14 -4.17 10.51
C ASN A 173 7.65 -3.94 10.18
N VAL A 174 7.28 -2.82 9.54
CA VAL A 174 5.91 -2.52 9.09
C VAL A 174 5.85 -2.54 7.56
N ARG A 175 4.92 -3.31 7.00
CA ARG A 175 4.77 -3.44 5.55
C ARG A 175 3.64 -2.64 4.96
N ALA A 176 2.53 -2.56 5.69
CA ALA A 176 1.37 -1.74 5.35
C ALA A 176 0.63 -1.39 6.63
N CYS A 177 -0.34 -0.46 6.56
CA CYS A 177 -1.25 -0.15 7.66
C CYS A 177 -2.66 -0.61 7.30
N GLY A 178 -3.41 -1.10 8.30
CA GLY A 178 -4.85 -1.32 8.17
C GLY A 178 -5.63 -0.10 8.64
N GLY A 179 -6.62 0.35 7.87
CA GLY A 179 -7.39 1.53 8.23
C GLY A 179 -8.84 1.53 7.78
N SER A 180 -9.74 1.94 8.69
CA SER A 180 -11.18 2.02 8.40
C SER A 180 -11.66 3.42 8.00
N TRP A 181 -10.83 4.46 8.18
CA TRP A 181 -11.21 5.85 7.90
C TRP A 181 -11.47 6.14 6.43
N LEU A 182 -10.90 5.31 5.52
CA LEU A 182 -11.01 5.48 4.09
C LEU A 182 -12.42 5.17 3.58
N CYS A 183 -13.10 4.24 4.24
CA CYS A 183 -14.44 3.77 3.87
C CYS A 183 -15.41 3.90 5.05
N PRO A 184 -15.73 5.12 5.50
CA PRO A 184 -16.69 5.32 6.59
C PRO A 184 -18.05 4.75 6.22
N GLN A 185 -18.71 4.06 7.13
CA GLN A 185 -20.05 3.47 6.88
C GLN A 185 -21.07 4.49 6.38
N LYS A 186 -20.97 5.77 6.82
CA LYS A 186 -21.84 6.85 6.34
C LYS A 186 -21.74 7.00 4.82
N LEU A 187 -20.54 7.04 4.25
CA LEU A 187 -20.34 7.16 2.79
C LEU A 187 -20.91 5.97 2.04
N LEU A 188 -20.77 4.76 2.60
CA LEU A 188 -21.30 3.54 2.00
C LEU A 188 -22.84 3.52 1.99
N ARG A 189 -23.48 3.90 3.11
CA ARG A 189 -24.94 4.03 3.21
C ARG A 189 -25.50 5.11 2.28
N GLU A 190 -24.78 6.20 2.10
CA GLU A 190 -25.14 7.31 1.19
C GLU A 190 -24.71 7.03 -0.26
N LYS A 191 -24.09 5.87 -0.55
CA LYS A 191 -23.57 5.45 -1.87
C LYS A 191 -22.61 6.48 -2.51
N ARG A 192 -21.85 7.19 -1.67
CA ARG A 192 -20.89 8.23 -2.09
C ARG A 192 -19.53 7.61 -2.43
N PHE A 193 -19.49 6.77 -3.44
CA PHE A 193 -18.26 6.09 -3.87
C PHE A 193 -17.26 7.01 -4.56
N ASP A 194 -17.71 8.12 -5.13
CA ASP A 194 -16.90 9.24 -5.61
C ASP A 194 -16.02 9.84 -4.51
N GLU A 195 -16.58 9.99 -3.32
CA GLU A 195 -15.85 10.52 -2.17
C GLU A 195 -14.84 9.47 -1.63
N VAL A 196 -15.19 8.18 -1.64
CA VAL A 196 -14.23 7.11 -1.32
C VAL A 196 -13.06 7.11 -2.30
N GLU A 197 -13.32 7.27 -3.60
CA GLU A 197 -12.26 7.40 -4.61
C GLU A 197 -11.38 8.61 -4.34
N ARG A 198 -11.96 9.77 -4.03
CA ARG A 198 -11.23 11.01 -3.71
C ARG A 198 -10.31 10.83 -2.49
N LEU A 199 -10.85 10.29 -1.39
CA LEU A 199 -10.09 9.98 -0.18
C LEU A 199 -8.96 8.98 -0.46
N THR A 200 -9.23 7.97 -1.29
CA THR A 200 -8.21 6.99 -1.70
C THR A 200 -7.08 7.65 -2.47
N ARG A 201 -7.37 8.55 -3.42
CA ARG A 201 -6.37 9.31 -4.17
C ARG A 201 -5.51 10.18 -3.25
N GLU A 202 -6.12 10.82 -2.25
CA GLU A 202 -5.41 11.64 -1.25
C GLU A 202 -4.41 10.79 -0.46
N VAL A 203 -4.85 9.62 0.03
CA VAL A 203 -3.98 8.67 0.74
C VAL A 203 -2.84 8.19 -0.14
N VAL A 204 -3.14 7.77 -1.37
CA VAL A 204 -2.15 7.28 -2.34
C VAL A 204 -1.13 8.37 -2.70
N THR A 205 -1.57 9.61 -2.85
CA THR A 205 -0.69 10.77 -3.08
C THR A 205 0.28 10.96 -1.91
N LYS A 206 -0.23 10.93 -0.68
CA LYS A 206 0.60 11.05 0.53
C LYS A 206 1.55 9.86 0.69
N LEU A 207 1.07 8.64 0.42
CA LEU A 207 1.83 7.40 0.54
C LEU A 207 3.06 7.40 -0.38
N HIS A 208 2.89 7.75 -1.65
CA HIS A 208 3.97 7.76 -2.62
C HIS A 208 4.80 9.02 -2.57
N GLY A 209 4.20 10.15 -2.24
CA GLY A 209 4.87 11.45 -2.12
C GLY A 209 5.58 11.87 -3.41
N PHE A 210 5.00 11.56 -4.58
CA PHE A 210 5.58 11.96 -5.87
C PHE A 210 5.83 13.47 -5.91
N SER A 211 7.05 13.86 -6.20
CA SER A 211 7.42 15.25 -6.45
C SER A 211 8.50 15.33 -7.52
N LEU A 212 8.44 16.36 -8.36
CA LEU A 212 9.44 16.62 -9.35
C LEU A 212 10.73 17.06 -8.66
N SER A 213 11.85 16.39 -8.93
CA SER A 213 13.15 16.71 -8.35
C SER A 213 14.08 17.45 -9.31
N GLU A 214 14.03 17.12 -10.60
CA GLU A 214 14.82 17.78 -11.64
C GLU A 214 14.24 17.54 -13.03
N ILE A 215 14.56 18.41 -13.95
CA ILE A 215 14.37 18.20 -15.39
C ILE A 215 15.74 18.35 -16.04
N ARG A 216 16.22 17.32 -16.72
CA ARG A 216 17.42 17.37 -17.55
C ARG A 216 17.02 17.43 -19.01
N LEU A 217 17.52 18.43 -19.70
CA LEU A 217 17.38 18.53 -21.14
C LEU A 217 18.71 18.11 -21.79
N SER A 218 18.67 17.03 -22.56
CA SER A 218 19.74 16.62 -23.46
C SER A 218 19.40 17.18 -24.84
N CYS A 219 19.96 18.32 -25.17
CA CYS A 219 19.79 18.93 -26.47
C CYS A 219 21.15 19.47 -26.94
N ALA A 220 21.39 19.37 -28.23
CA ALA A 220 22.51 20.13 -28.86
C ALA A 220 22.14 21.62 -28.84
N THR A 221 22.35 22.27 -27.70
CA THR A 221 22.04 23.69 -27.51
C THR A 221 23.26 24.52 -27.89
N THR A 222 23.02 25.66 -28.52
CA THR A 222 24.05 26.69 -28.71
C THR A 222 24.48 27.26 -27.34
N ILE A 223 25.65 27.89 -27.27
CA ILE A 223 26.09 28.57 -26.05
C ILE A 223 25.05 29.61 -25.61
N GLU A 224 24.46 30.33 -26.58
CA GLU A 224 23.44 31.34 -26.34
C GLU A 224 22.14 30.75 -25.73
N ASP A 225 21.74 29.55 -26.15
CA ASP A 225 20.56 28.86 -25.59
C ASP A 225 20.81 28.39 -24.15
N ARG A 226 22.07 27.99 -23.85
CA ARG A 226 22.47 27.61 -22.48
C ARG A 226 22.40 28.80 -21.54
N ASP A 227 22.88 29.95 -21.96
CA ASP A 227 22.83 31.17 -21.15
C ASP A 227 21.40 31.59 -20.87
N LYS A 228 20.50 31.51 -21.87
CA LYS A 228 19.08 31.77 -21.71
C LYS A 228 18.42 30.79 -20.74
N LEU A 229 18.75 29.51 -20.85
CA LEU A 229 18.22 28.47 -19.94
C LEU A 229 18.79 28.62 -18.52
N ALA A 230 20.04 29.03 -18.37
CA ALA A 230 20.67 29.33 -17.08
C ALA A 230 19.97 30.51 -16.38
N VAL A 231 19.62 31.55 -17.13
CA VAL A 231 18.83 32.70 -16.64
C VAL A 231 17.46 32.22 -16.15
N LEU A 232 16.74 31.42 -16.94
CA LEU A 232 15.44 30.86 -16.55
C LEU A 232 15.54 30.00 -15.28
N ASN A 233 16.60 29.20 -15.15
CA ASN A 233 16.86 28.39 -13.96
C ASN A 233 17.12 29.25 -12.71
N GLY A 234 17.80 30.39 -12.88
CA GLY A 234 18.07 31.36 -11.80
C GLY A 234 16.81 32.02 -11.28
N PHE A 235 15.74 32.14 -12.09
CA PHE A 235 14.41 32.62 -11.68
C PHE A 235 13.48 31.51 -11.19
N SER A 236 13.84 30.23 -11.36
CA SER A 236 13.11 29.11 -10.82
C SER A 236 13.39 29.00 -9.32
N ALA A 237 12.40 29.32 -8.49
CA ALA A 237 12.49 29.20 -7.03
C ALA A 237 12.84 27.77 -6.53
N SER A 238 12.76 26.77 -7.40
CA SER A 238 12.98 25.35 -7.10
C SER A 238 14.32 24.79 -7.57
N GLY A 239 15.06 25.51 -8.46
CA GLY A 239 16.30 24.98 -9.06
C GLY A 239 16.12 23.64 -9.81
N LEU A 240 14.89 23.35 -10.28
CA LEU A 240 14.53 22.06 -10.86
C LEU A 240 15.10 21.81 -12.26
N LEU A 241 15.42 22.89 -13.00
CA LEU A 241 15.96 22.76 -14.35
C LEU A 241 17.47 22.59 -14.30
N LYS A 242 17.97 21.44 -14.72
CA LYS A 242 19.40 21.17 -14.91
C LYS A 242 19.70 20.99 -16.38
N ILE A 243 20.68 21.73 -16.85
CA ILE A 243 21.18 21.61 -18.22
C ILE A 243 22.41 20.72 -18.18
N ALA A 244 22.35 19.60 -18.87
CA ALA A 244 23.48 18.70 -18.97
C ALA A 244 24.57 19.29 -19.87
N ASP A 245 25.83 19.11 -19.52
CA ASP A 245 26.96 19.53 -20.37
C ASP A 245 26.98 18.65 -21.63
N THR A 246 26.87 19.29 -22.80
CA THR A 246 26.75 18.61 -24.10
C THR A 246 27.96 17.78 -24.50
N ARG A 247 29.13 17.97 -23.86
CA ARG A 247 30.34 17.18 -24.16
C ARG A 247 30.33 15.76 -23.59
N ALA A 248 29.44 15.48 -22.63
CA ALA A 248 29.41 14.20 -21.95
C ALA A 248 28.27 13.27 -22.46
N LEU A 249 27.42 13.72 -23.39
CA LEU A 249 26.07 13.14 -23.58
C LEU A 249 25.71 12.81 -25.02
N GLU A 250 26.66 12.40 -25.85
CA GLU A 250 26.30 11.75 -27.13
C GLU A 250 25.54 10.46 -26.82
N GLY A 251 24.21 10.50 -26.98
CA GLY A 251 23.30 9.37 -26.78
C GLY A 251 22.44 9.39 -25.50
N GLU A 252 22.63 10.32 -24.56
CA GLU A 252 21.74 10.45 -23.42
C GLU A 252 20.43 11.16 -23.79
N LYS A 253 19.31 10.59 -23.32
CA LYS A 253 17.98 11.19 -23.50
C LYS A 253 17.71 12.25 -22.45
N SER A 254 16.86 13.22 -22.80
CA SER A 254 16.29 14.13 -21.80
C SER A 254 15.60 13.33 -20.70
N SER A 255 15.72 13.78 -19.47
CA SER A 255 15.20 13.02 -18.32
C SER A 255 14.46 13.88 -17.30
N ILE A 256 13.58 13.26 -16.56
CA ILE A 256 12.81 13.85 -15.47
C ILE A 256 13.12 13.08 -14.19
N GLY A 257 13.63 13.78 -13.19
CA GLY A 257 13.83 13.22 -11.85
C GLY A 257 12.56 13.33 -11.03
N ILE A 258 12.14 12.22 -10.42
CA ILE A 258 10.98 12.12 -9.55
C ILE A 258 11.43 11.61 -8.19
N THR A 259 11.15 12.38 -7.15
CA THR A 259 11.37 11.94 -5.77
C THR A 259 10.11 11.25 -5.24
N VAL A 260 10.31 10.14 -4.54
CA VAL A 260 9.24 9.32 -3.95
C VAL A 260 9.59 8.91 -2.51
N ASN A 261 8.59 8.55 -1.72
CA ASN A 261 8.81 8.09 -0.35
C ASN A 261 9.40 6.67 -0.29
N ASP A 262 9.04 5.80 -1.25
CA ASP A 262 9.48 4.40 -1.32
C ASP A 262 9.51 3.99 -2.81
N ILE A 263 10.70 3.72 -3.34
CA ILE A 263 10.90 3.42 -4.77
C ILE A 263 10.20 2.11 -5.19
N PRO A 264 10.39 0.96 -4.50
CA PRO A 264 9.72 -0.28 -4.86
C PRO A 264 8.20 -0.17 -4.88
N ARG A 265 7.62 0.50 -3.88
CA ARG A 265 6.17 0.73 -3.79
C ARG A 265 5.66 1.64 -4.92
N ALA A 266 6.38 2.74 -5.19
CA ALA A 266 6.04 3.66 -6.27
C ALA A 266 6.08 2.96 -7.64
N LYS A 267 7.08 2.11 -7.90
CA LYS A 267 7.15 1.31 -9.13
C LYS A 267 6.01 0.31 -9.26
N ALA A 268 5.67 -0.41 -8.18
CA ALA A 268 4.54 -1.34 -8.18
C ALA A 268 3.23 -0.61 -8.50
N PHE A 269 3.01 0.57 -7.92
CA PHE A 269 1.87 1.42 -8.23
C PHE A 269 1.82 1.84 -9.70
N LEU A 270 2.94 2.29 -10.26
CA LEU A 270 3.04 2.71 -11.66
C LEU A 270 2.87 1.55 -12.64
N LYS A 271 3.43 0.36 -12.33
CA LYS A 271 3.23 -0.86 -13.13
C LYS A 271 1.75 -1.22 -13.26
N ARG A 272 0.98 -1.14 -12.17
CA ARG A 272 -0.49 -1.37 -12.21
C ARG A 272 -1.24 -0.33 -13.06
N ARG A 273 -0.60 0.79 -13.39
CA ARG A 273 -1.13 1.84 -14.27
C ARG A 273 -0.55 1.83 -15.67
N GLY A 274 0.09 0.72 -16.08
CA GLY A 274 0.58 0.50 -17.43
C GLY A 274 2.00 1.01 -17.71
N PHE A 275 2.75 1.44 -16.69
CA PHE A 275 4.14 1.81 -16.89
C PHE A 275 5.03 0.57 -16.95
N SER A 276 5.91 0.51 -17.96
CA SER A 276 6.92 -0.54 -18.10
C SER A 276 8.27 -0.01 -17.65
N PHE A 277 8.99 -0.78 -16.84
CA PHE A 277 10.33 -0.45 -16.35
C PHE A 277 11.36 -1.36 -17.00
N ARG A 278 12.53 -0.81 -17.37
CA ARG A 278 13.67 -1.61 -17.84
C ARG A 278 14.24 -2.44 -16.71
N ALA A 279 14.67 -3.65 -17.02
CA ALA A 279 15.22 -4.56 -16.00
C ALA A 279 16.59 -4.10 -15.46
N GLU A 280 17.38 -3.40 -16.28
CA GLU A 280 18.78 -3.08 -16.00
C GLU A 280 18.96 -1.86 -15.09
N ASP A 281 18.11 -0.84 -15.22
CA ASP A 281 18.32 0.46 -14.55
C ASP A 281 17.09 1.02 -13.85
N ASP A 282 16.01 0.24 -13.83
CA ASP A 282 14.76 0.63 -13.19
C ASP A 282 14.11 1.92 -13.74
N GLN A 283 14.48 2.30 -14.96
CA GLN A 283 13.95 3.48 -15.65
C GLN A 283 12.69 3.16 -16.44
N THR A 284 11.85 4.16 -16.64
CA THR A 284 10.72 4.11 -17.57
C THR A 284 10.75 5.37 -18.44
N GLU A 285 10.05 5.34 -19.57
CA GLU A 285 9.98 6.47 -20.49
C GLU A 285 8.55 6.99 -20.62
N ILE A 286 8.40 8.32 -20.71
CA ILE A 286 7.16 8.99 -21.06
C ILE A 286 7.46 10.06 -22.10
N ALA A 287 6.78 10.02 -23.24
CA ALA A 287 6.90 11.02 -24.30
C ALA A 287 8.36 11.32 -24.71
N GLY A 288 9.24 10.30 -24.70
CA GLY A 288 10.64 10.43 -25.04
C GLY A 288 11.57 10.87 -23.91
N PHE A 289 11.04 11.14 -22.71
CA PHE A 289 11.84 11.46 -21.53
C PHE A 289 12.08 10.20 -20.70
N ALA A 290 13.32 10.00 -20.25
CA ALA A 290 13.64 9.00 -19.25
C ALA A 290 13.18 9.47 -17.85
N LEU A 291 12.47 8.64 -17.10
CA LEU A 291 12.11 8.93 -15.72
C LEU A 291 13.09 8.28 -14.76
N HIS A 292 13.66 9.06 -13.86
CA HIS A 292 14.55 8.61 -12.78
C HIS A 292 13.86 8.79 -11.43
N PHE A 293 13.84 7.72 -10.62
CA PHE A 293 13.25 7.77 -9.29
C PHE A 293 14.32 7.91 -8.21
N GLN A 294 14.09 8.81 -7.28
CA GLN A 294 14.93 9.03 -6.11
C GLN A 294 14.10 8.92 -4.84
N GLN A 295 14.61 8.21 -3.84
CA GLN A 295 13.94 8.15 -2.54
C GLN A 295 14.18 9.44 -1.77
N LYS A 296 13.13 9.98 -1.14
CA LYS A 296 13.27 11.11 -0.22
C LYS A 296 14.25 10.71 0.89
N LYS A 297 15.21 11.58 1.16
CA LYS A 297 16.05 11.45 2.37
C LYS A 297 15.18 11.87 3.57
N ASN A 298 15.06 11.00 4.55
CA ASN A 298 14.40 11.26 5.82
C ASN A 298 15.21 12.27 6.64
#